data_edd61d4ea34e092a9e57f5afe29748ea
#
_entry.id   edd61d4ea34e092a9e57f5afe29748ea
#
_cell.length_a   1.000
_cell.length_b   1.000
_cell.length_c   1.000
_cell.angle_alpha   90.00
_cell.angle_beta   90.00
_cell.angle_gamma   90.00
#
_symmetry.space_group_name_H-M   'P 1'
#
loop_
_entity.id
_entity.type
_entity.pdbx_description
1 polymer ?
#
loop_
_entity_poly.entity_id
_entity_poly.type
_entity_poly.pdbx_seq_one_letter_code
_entity_poly.pdbx_strand_id
1 'polypeptide(L)'
;FSSRRRHTRYWRDWSSDVCSSDLGISVTGTMVITACLAFIVVWKLWNRSLWIAALIILPFLFIDLAFLSANCLKIAEGGWLPLFIGFCLMVIMITWRKGSALLRARTKRDEVSLLSFIHSLEKRPPWRADGTAVYLTGHADTAPSALLHNLKHNKVLHQQNIILTIETADQPHVEPQDRVEIEALSETFHLVRLTFGFMDKPNVPKSIPEIRQRGLKFDAMNTSFFLSRRSLKQADHSEMPDWQDSLFIFLARRAHDATAYFHIPSDRVVEVGTQITI
;
A
#
# COMPACT_ATOMS: atom_id res chain seq x y z
N PHE A 1 -13.35 -0.80 59.29
CA PHE A 1 -14.08 -1.34 58.10
C PHE A 1 -14.58 -0.28 57.13
N SER A 2 -14.41 1.01 57.40
CA SER A 2 -14.93 2.13 56.56
C SER A 2 -13.95 2.65 55.51
N SER A 3 -12.65 2.39 55.65
CA SER A 3 -11.62 2.98 54.75
C SER A 3 -11.53 2.30 53.36
N ARG A 4 -11.77 1.00 53.24
CA ARG A 4 -11.68 0.30 51.97
C ARG A 4 -12.79 0.65 50.95
N ARG A 5 -13.98 1.06 51.40
CA ARG A 5 -15.08 1.43 50.52
C ARG A 5 -14.89 2.81 49.84
N ARG A 6 -14.12 3.72 50.43
CA ARG A 6 -13.84 5.05 49.87
C ARG A 6 -12.87 4.97 48.70
N HIS A 7 -11.83 4.13 48.77
CA HIS A 7 -10.86 3.98 47.71
C HIS A 7 -11.45 3.33 46.47
N THR A 8 -12.32 2.33 46.59
CA THR A 8 -12.97 1.67 45.45
C THR A 8 -13.98 2.56 44.73
N ARG A 9 -14.63 3.49 45.43
CA ARG A 9 -15.54 4.46 44.83
C ARG A 9 -14.76 5.50 44.03
N TYR A 10 -13.68 6.05 44.55
CA TYR A 10 -12.83 7.04 43.90
C TYR A 10 -12.24 6.50 42.61
N TRP A 11 -11.74 5.29 42.54
CA TRP A 11 -11.25 4.66 41.33
C TRP A 11 -12.34 4.38 40.30
N ARG A 12 -13.53 4.05 40.74
CA ARG A 12 -14.66 3.78 39.81
C ARG A 12 -15.21 5.07 39.20
N ASP A 13 -15.31 6.11 39.98
CA ASP A 13 -15.80 7.41 39.53
C ASP A 13 -14.80 8.05 38.57
N TRP A 14 -13.50 7.99 38.91
CA TRP A 14 -12.44 8.49 38.02
C TRP A 14 -12.37 7.75 36.67
N SER A 15 -12.48 6.43 36.65
CA SER A 15 -12.46 5.64 35.42
C SER A 15 -13.69 5.87 34.53
N SER A 16 -14.87 6.10 35.13
CA SER A 16 -16.09 6.38 34.36
C SER A 16 -16.08 7.79 33.77
N ASP A 17 -15.59 8.79 34.51
CA ASP A 17 -15.53 10.16 34.06
C ASP A 17 -14.49 10.37 32.96
N VAL A 18 -13.31 9.75 33.08
CA VAL A 18 -12.29 9.75 32.03
C VAL A 18 -12.82 9.08 30.78
N CYS A 19 -13.42 7.90 30.88
CA CYS A 19 -13.98 7.19 29.73
C CYS A 19 -15.09 8.00 29.04
N SER A 20 -15.96 8.69 29.78
CA SER A 20 -17.03 9.50 29.19
C SER A 20 -16.51 10.78 28.51
N SER A 21 -15.48 11.43 29.07
CA SER A 21 -14.86 12.61 28.47
C SER A 21 -14.05 12.30 27.22
N ASP A 22 -13.32 11.18 27.20
CA ASP A 22 -12.57 10.69 26.06
C ASP A 22 -13.48 10.36 24.88
N LEU A 23 -14.59 9.68 25.16
CA LEU A 23 -15.59 9.35 24.14
C LEU A 23 -16.27 10.61 23.61
N GLY A 24 -16.60 11.57 24.49
CA GLY A 24 -17.25 12.82 24.12
C GLY A 24 -16.45 13.64 23.12
N ILE A 25 -15.15 13.84 23.34
CA ILE A 25 -14.26 14.61 22.44
C ILE A 25 -14.09 13.88 21.11
N SER A 26 -13.87 12.57 21.14
CA SER A 26 -13.68 11.78 19.93
C SER A 26 -14.93 11.79 19.05
N VAL A 27 -16.11 11.62 19.62
CA VAL A 27 -17.39 11.62 18.90
C VAL A 27 -17.68 13.00 18.33
N THR A 28 -17.62 14.06 19.13
CA THR A 28 -17.92 15.42 18.64
C THR A 28 -16.88 15.91 17.63
N GLY A 29 -15.62 15.52 17.77
CA GLY A 29 -14.59 15.77 16.76
C GLY A 29 -14.88 15.10 15.42
N THR A 30 -15.31 13.83 15.44
CA THR A 30 -15.73 13.14 14.20
C THR A 30 -16.98 13.72 13.58
N MET A 31 -17.95 14.23 14.36
CA MET A 31 -19.14 14.90 13.84
C MET A 31 -18.77 16.16 13.06
N VAL A 32 -17.90 17.02 13.60
CA VAL A 32 -17.39 18.22 12.91
C VAL A 32 -16.68 17.84 11.59
N ILE A 33 -15.79 16.83 11.62
CA ILE A 33 -15.09 16.37 10.41
C ILE A 33 -16.09 15.85 9.38
N THR A 34 -17.08 15.06 9.81
CA THR A 34 -18.13 14.51 8.93
C THR A 34 -18.97 15.63 8.31
N ALA A 35 -19.35 16.65 9.07
CA ALA A 35 -20.05 17.81 8.54
C ALA A 35 -19.22 18.57 7.49
N CYS A 36 -17.91 18.75 7.72
CA CYS A 36 -17.00 19.36 6.75
C CYS A 36 -16.89 18.51 5.46
N LEU A 37 -16.77 17.19 5.60
CA LEU A 37 -16.71 16.28 4.44
C LEU A 37 -18.04 16.28 3.68
N ALA A 38 -19.18 16.26 4.37
CA ALA A 38 -20.50 16.36 3.77
C ALA A 38 -20.66 17.65 2.98
N PHE A 39 -20.14 18.79 3.49
CA PHE A 39 -20.10 20.04 2.76
C PHE A 39 -19.38 19.92 1.41
N ILE A 40 -18.18 19.27 1.42
CA ILE A 40 -17.39 19.06 0.21
C ILE A 40 -18.13 18.14 -0.79
N VAL A 41 -18.79 17.09 -0.30
CA VAL A 41 -19.58 16.17 -1.13
C VAL A 41 -20.74 16.89 -1.81
N VAL A 42 -21.54 17.64 -1.04
CA VAL A 42 -22.69 18.39 -1.59
C VAL A 42 -22.23 19.43 -2.61
N TRP A 43 -21.15 20.14 -2.32
CA TRP A 43 -20.61 21.16 -3.20
C TRP A 43 -19.97 20.59 -4.46
N LYS A 44 -19.00 19.64 -4.32
CA LYS A 44 -18.20 19.14 -5.44
C LYS A 44 -18.80 17.93 -6.14
N LEU A 45 -19.33 16.96 -5.38
CA LEU A 45 -19.79 15.70 -5.98
C LEU A 45 -21.20 15.83 -6.53
N TRP A 46 -22.09 16.51 -5.78
CA TRP A 46 -23.47 16.77 -6.23
C TRP A 46 -23.60 18.03 -7.09
N ASN A 47 -22.48 18.72 -7.33
CA ASN A 47 -22.41 19.91 -8.18
C ASN A 47 -23.42 21.01 -7.84
N ARG A 48 -23.77 21.15 -6.54
CA ARG A 48 -24.71 22.14 -6.06
C ARG A 48 -23.99 23.45 -5.79
N SER A 49 -24.76 24.57 -5.87
CA SER A 49 -24.25 25.89 -5.53
C SER A 49 -23.69 25.90 -4.10
N LEU A 50 -22.56 26.58 -3.91
CA LEU A 50 -21.89 26.75 -2.61
C LEU A 50 -22.86 27.28 -1.53
N TRP A 51 -23.77 28.18 -1.90
CA TRP A 51 -24.80 28.73 -0.99
C TRP A 51 -25.81 27.69 -0.52
N ILE A 52 -26.20 26.75 -1.38
CA ILE A 52 -27.12 25.66 -1.02
C ILE A 52 -26.41 24.69 -0.08
N ALA A 53 -25.16 24.32 -0.39
CA ALA A 53 -24.37 23.47 0.49
C ALA A 53 -24.16 24.11 1.87
N ALA A 54 -23.85 25.39 1.90
CA ALA A 54 -23.69 26.14 3.14
C ALA A 54 -25.01 26.22 3.95
N LEU A 55 -26.11 26.53 3.30
CA LEU A 55 -27.42 26.62 3.96
C LEU A 55 -27.83 25.31 4.64
N ILE A 56 -27.52 24.18 4.03
CA ILE A 56 -27.83 22.83 4.56
C ILE A 56 -26.89 22.47 5.70
N ILE A 57 -25.58 22.65 5.53
CA ILE A 57 -24.58 22.09 6.44
C ILE A 57 -24.19 23.01 7.59
N LEU A 58 -24.20 24.36 7.39
CA LEU A 58 -23.80 25.31 8.44
C LEU A 58 -24.60 25.20 9.76
N PRO A 59 -25.93 24.98 9.74
CA PRO A 59 -26.67 24.80 10.99
C PRO A 59 -26.19 23.60 11.81
N PHE A 60 -25.92 22.46 11.14
CA PHE A 60 -25.39 21.26 11.78
C PHE A 60 -23.96 21.50 12.28
N LEU A 61 -23.11 22.11 11.46
CA LEU A 61 -21.77 22.45 11.85
C LEU A 61 -21.70 23.35 13.06
N PHE A 62 -22.64 24.33 13.16
CA PHE A 62 -22.72 25.21 14.32
C PHE A 62 -23.07 24.45 15.60
N ILE A 63 -24.03 23.52 15.53
CA ILE A 63 -24.38 22.66 16.66
C ILE A 63 -23.20 21.76 17.05
N ASP A 64 -22.54 21.13 16.08
CA ASP A 64 -21.37 20.25 16.31
C ASP A 64 -20.22 21.03 16.96
N LEU A 65 -19.96 22.27 16.52
CA LEU A 65 -18.96 23.14 17.13
C LEU A 65 -19.30 23.54 18.55
N ALA A 66 -20.60 23.79 18.86
CA ALA A 66 -21.04 24.07 20.21
C ALA A 66 -20.81 22.87 21.14
N PHE A 67 -21.11 21.64 20.68
CA PHE A 67 -20.84 20.41 21.44
C PHE A 67 -19.34 20.17 21.60
N LEU A 68 -18.57 20.36 20.54
CA LEU A 68 -17.11 20.22 20.60
C LEU A 68 -16.50 21.21 21.59
N SER A 69 -16.91 22.47 21.57
CA SER A 69 -16.43 23.52 22.50
C SER A 69 -16.72 23.17 23.95
N ALA A 70 -17.91 22.64 24.24
CA ALA A 70 -18.29 22.20 25.58
C ALA A 70 -17.41 21.01 26.06
N ASN A 71 -17.08 20.07 25.16
CA ASN A 71 -16.22 18.95 25.49
C ASN A 71 -14.74 19.35 25.58
N CYS A 72 -14.29 20.37 24.85
CA CYS A 72 -12.92 20.89 24.95
C CYS A 72 -12.58 21.42 26.35
N LEU A 73 -13.55 21.90 27.11
CA LEU A 73 -13.34 22.32 28.50
C LEU A 73 -12.90 21.14 29.41
N LYS A 74 -13.22 19.91 29.03
CA LYS A 74 -12.89 18.70 29.77
C LYS A 74 -11.57 18.05 29.36
N ILE A 75 -10.80 18.68 28.45
CA ILE A 75 -9.50 18.13 27.99
C ILE A 75 -8.56 17.91 29.16
N ALA A 76 -8.48 18.85 30.12
CA ALA A 76 -7.62 18.74 31.29
C ALA A 76 -8.05 17.63 32.27
N GLU A 77 -9.31 17.20 32.22
CA GLU A 77 -9.89 16.17 33.11
C GLU A 77 -9.75 14.74 32.57
N GLY A 78 -9.09 14.56 31.38
CA GLY A 78 -8.83 13.24 30.80
C GLY A 78 -8.93 13.18 29.28
N GLY A 79 -9.62 14.13 28.63
CA GLY A 79 -9.83 14.17 27.17
C GLY A 79 -8.58 14.40 26.31
N TRP A 80 -7.39 14.54 26.92
CA TRP A 80 -6.13 14.69 26.20
C TRP A 80 -5.63 13.38 25.57
N LEU A 81 -6.01 12.22 26.13
CA LEU A 81 -5.51 10.92 25.70
C LEU A 81 -5.89 10.57 24.24
N PRO A 82 -7.16 10.69 23.80
CA PRO A 82 -7.50 10.47 22.38
C PRO A 82 -6.80 11.43 21.44
N LEU A 83 -6.60 12.69 21.84
CA LEU A 83 -5.89 13.68 21.04
C LEU A 83 -4.42 13.30 20.87
N PHE A 84 -3.78 12.82 21.94
CA PHE A 84 -2.39 12.34 21.89
C PHE A 84 -2.25 11.10 20.98
N ILE A 85 -3.16 10.13 21.10
CA ILE A 85 -3.18 8.94 20.22
C ILE A 85 -3.40 9.37 18.76
N GLY A 86 -4.37 10.26 18.52
CA GLY A 86 -4.63 10.82 17.18
C GLY A 86 -3.42 11.54 16.60
N PHE A 87 -2.72 12.32 17.40
CA PHE A 87 -1.48 12.99 17.01
C PHE A 87 -0.39 11.98 16.64
N CYS A 88 -0.17 10.94 17.45
CA CYS A 88 0.81 9.88 17.15
C CYS A 88 0.47 9.15 15.84
N LEU A 89 -0.78 8.80 15.63
CA LEU A 89 -1.24 8.17 14.39
C LEU A 89 -1.04 9.10 13.20
N MET A 90 -1.35 10.38 13.33
CA MET A 90 -1.14 11.37 12.27
C MET A 90 0.35 11.49 11.90
N VAL A 91 1.25 11.51 12.87
CA VAL A 91 2.70 11.52 12.65
C VAL A 91 3.13 10.28 11.87
N ILE A 92 2.65 9.10 12.24
CA ILE A 92 2.93 7.83 11.54
C ILE A 92 2.43 7.90 10.09
N MET A 93 1.19 8.35 9.88
CA MET A 93 0.59 8.46 8.54
C MET A 93 1.32 9.47 7.65
N ILE A 94 1.68 10.63 8.18
CA ILE A 94 2.44 11.66 7.43
C ILE A 94 3.82 11.12 7.08
N THR A 95 4.51 10.48 8.02
CA THR A 95 5.83 9.88 7.80
C THR A 95 5.76 8.79 6.72
N TRP A 96 4.76 7.90 6.79
CA TRP A 96 4.55 6.87 5.78
C TRP A 96 4.28 7.46 4.40
N ARG A 97 3.41 8.46 4.31
CA ARG A 97 3.07 9.13 3.04
C ARG A 97 4.28 9.82 2.41
N LYS A 98 5.05 10.58 3.21
CA LYS A 98 6.28 11.25 2.74
C LYS A 98 7.34 10.25 2.30
N GLY A 99 7.65 9.25 3.12
CA GLY A 99 8.64 8.22 2.82
C GLY A 99 8.27 7.41 1.58
N SER A 100 7.01 7.02 1.44
CA SER A 100 6.52 6.30 0.25
C SER A 100 6.58 7.16 -1.01
N ALA A 101 6.32 8.47 -0.90
CA ALA A 101 6.44 9.38 -2.03
C ALA A 101 7.91 9.54 -2.48
N LEU A 102 8.82 9.71 -1.52
CA LEU A 102 10.25 9.81 -1.77
C LEU A 102 10.81 8.53 -2.39
N LEU A 103 10.43 7.37 -1.84
CA LEU A 103 10.81 6.07 -2.37
C LEU A 103 10.34 5.89 -3.82
N ARG A 104 9.08 6.24 -4.11
CA ARG A 104 8.55 6.19 -5.49
C ARG A 104 9.30 7.14 -6.43
N ALA A 105 9.60 8.37 -5.99
CA ALA A 105 10.34 9.33 -6.81
C ALA A 105 11.75 8.84 -7.14
N ARG A 106 12.45 8.23 -6.18
CA ARG A 106 13.78 7.65 -6.40
C ARG A 106 13.73 6.42 -7.31
N THR A 107 12.78 5.52 -7.08
CA THR A 107 12.59 4.35 -7.95
C THR A 107 12.32 4.76 -9.40
N LYS A 108 11.46 5.76 -9.60
CA LYS A 108 11.09 6.24 -10.95
C LYS A 108 12.26 6.84 -11.74
N ARG A 109 13.29 7.37 -11.09
CA ARG A 109 14.48 7.88 -11.77
C ARG A 109 15.32 6.79 -12.42
N ASP A 110 15.31 5.59 -11.85
CA ASP A 110 16.09 4.44 -12.31
C ASP A 110 15.27 3.50 -13.20
N GLU A 111 14.02 3.87 -13.54
CA GLU A 111 13.12 3.06 -14.36
C GLU A 111 13.57 3.09 -15.83
N VAL A 112 13.73 1.90 -16.39
CA VAL A 112 14.00 1.69 -17.81
C VAL A 112 12.71 1.22 -18.47
N SER A 113 12.34 1.81 -19.62
CA SER A 113 11.18 1.35 -20.39
C SER A 113 11.36 -0.13 -20.79
N LEU A 114 10.34 -0.96 -20.49
CA LEU A 114 10.37 -2.40 -20.77
C LEU A 114 10.55 -2.68 -22.27
N LEU A 115 9.80 -2.01 -23.13
CA LEU A 115 9.86 -2.20 -24.58
C LEU A 115 11.24 -1.84 -25.15
N SER A 116 11.79 -0.68 -24.74
CA SER A 116 13.13 -0.24 -25.19
C SER A 116 14.21 -1.22 -24.72
N PHE A 117 14.05 -1.77 -23.52
CA PHE A 117 14.97 -2.75 -22.97
C PHE A 117 14.92 -4.07 -23.74
N ILE A 118 13.72 -4.62 -24.00
CA ILE A 118 13.53 -5.84 -24.80
C ILE A 118 14.15 -5.67 -26.19
N HIS A 119 13.90 -4.56 -26.86
CA HIS A 119 14.47 -4.28 -28.18
C HIS A 119 16.02 -4.23 -28.16
N SER A 120 16.62 -3.74 -27.08
CA SER A 120 18.07 -3.75 -26.91
C SER A 120 18.63 -5.18 -26.73
N LEU A 121 17.87 -6.05 -26.06
CA LEU A 121 18.24 -7.46 -25.87
C LEU A 121 18.13 -8.30 -27.15
N GLU A 122 17.17 -7.97 -28.03
CA GLU A 122 17.04 -8.62 -29.34
C GLU A 122 18.24 -8.33 -30.25
N LYS A 123 18.81 -7.12 -30.15
CA LYS A 123 20.01 -6.73 -30.91
C LYS A 123 21.27 -7.45 -30.41
N ARG A 124 21.34 -7.78 -29.12
CA ARG A 124 22.47 -8.46 -28.50
C ARG A 124 21.95 -9.52 -27.53
N PRO A 125 21.49 -10.68 -28.04
CA PRO A 125 20.88 -11.70 -27.20
C PRO A 125 21.90 -12.27 -26.19
N PRO A 126 21.58 -12.26 -24.89
CA PRO A 126 22.38 -12.93 -23.88
C PRO A 126 22.23 -14.46 -23.99
N TRP A 127 23.07 -15.17 -23.26
CA TRP A 127 22.93 -16.62 -23.15
C TRP A 127 21.59 -17.00 -22.51
N ARG A 128 20.97 -18.10 -22.98
CA ARG A 128 19.65 -18.52 -22.52
C ARG A 128 19.72 -19.85 -21.79
N ALA A 129 19.15 -19.86 -20.58
CA ALA A 129 18.94 -21.08 -19.80
C ALA A 129 17.56 -21.69 -20.15
N ASP A 130 17.47 -23.00 -20.03
CA ASP A 130 16.21 -23.72 -20.21
C ASP A 130 15.19 -23.35 -19.16
N GLY A 131 13.91 -23.40 -19.52
CA GLY A 131 12.79 -23.13 -18.62
C GLY A 131 12.21 -21.72 -18.71
N THR A 132 11.38 -21.40 -17.72
CA THR A 132 10.61 -20.15 -17.68
C THR A 132 11.02 -19.32 -16.46
N ALA A 133 11.25 -18.03 -16.66
CA ALA A 133 11.40 -17.05 -15.59
C ALA A 133 10.16 -16.15 -15.51
N VAL A 134 9.60 -15.97 -14.31
CA VAL A 134 8.53 -15.04 -14.02
C VAL A 134 9.07 -13.91 -13.16
N TYR A 135 9.06 -12.70 -13.69
CA TYR A 135 9.51 -11.49 -12.98
C TYR A 135 8.30 -10.71 -12.49
N LEU A 136 8.11 -10.65 -11.16
CA LEU A 136 7.04 -9.87 -10.56
C LEU A 136 7.40 -8.38 -10.54
N THR A 137 6.46 -7.55 -10.99
CA THR A 137 6.58 -6.09 -10.98
C THR A 137 5.26 -5.42 -10.61
N GLY A 138 5.33 -4.25 -10.02
CA GLY A 138 4.16 -3.41 -9.76
C GLY A 138 3.78 -2.50 -10.93
N HIS A 139 4.62 -2.42 -12.00
CA HIS A 139 4.42 -1.56 -13.14
C HIS A 139 4.69 -2.33 -14.43
N ALA A 140 3.71 -2.39 -15.33
CA ALA A 140 3.79 -3.14 -16.57
C ALA A 140 4.74 -2.50 -17.60
N ASP A 141 4.90 -1.17 -17.56
CA ASP A 141 5.63 -0.39 -18.57
C ASP A 141 7.14 -0.34 -18.31
N THR A 142 7.59 -0.78 -17.14
CA THR A 142 8.99 -0.66 -16.72
C THR A 142 9.66 -2.02 -16.55
N ALA A 143 10.95 -2.10 -16.91
CA ALA A 143 11.73 -3.31 -16.74
C ALA A 143 11.88 -3.66 -15.24
N PRO A 144 11.48 -4.88 -14.82
CA PRO A 144 11.60 -5.29 -13.42
C PRO A 144 13.04 -5.21 -12.92
N SER A 145 13.25 -4.64 -11.73
CA SER A 145 14.60 -4.54 -11.14
C SER A 145 15.26 -5.92 -11.00
N ALA A 146 14.48 -6.96 -10.68
CA ALA A 146 15.01 -8.33 -10.61
C ALA A 146 15.55 -8.82 -11.95
N LEU A 147 14.88 -8.47 -13.07
CA LEU A 147 15.34 -8.80 -14.42
C LEU A 147 16.64 -8.05 -14.74
N LEU A 148 16.69 -6.74 -14.47
CA LEU A 148 17.90 -5.93 -14.71
C LEU A 148 19.10 -6.44 -13.91
N HIS A 149 18.90 -6.77 -12.64
CA HIS A 149 19.96 -7.30 -11.77
C HIS A 149 20.39 -8.70 -12.18
N ASN A 150 19.43 -9.60 -12.51
CA ASN A 150 19.75 -10.93 -13.00
C ASN A 150 20.63 -10.86 -14.26
N LEU A 151 20.25 -9.99 -15.21
CA LEU A 151 21.02 -9.82 -16.43
C LEU A 151 22.39 -9.17 -16.18
N LYS A 152 22.46 -8.17 -15.32
CA LYS A 152 23.70 -7.45 -15.00
C LYS A 152 24.75 -8.39 -14.36
N HIS A 153 24.34 -9.25 -13.44
CA HIS A 153 25.24 -10.07 -12.64
C HIS A 153 25.44 -11.47 -13.22
N ASN A 154 24.36 -12.14 -13.60
CA ASN A 154 24.39 -13.52 -14.11
C ASN A 154 24.55 -13.59 -15.63
N LYS A 155 24.23 -12.50 -16.37
CA LYS A 155 24.33 -12.42 -17.85
C LYS A 155 23.51 -13.48 -18.60
N VAL A 156 22.48 -14.01 -17.97
CA VAL A 156 21.63 -15.10 -18.46
C VAL A 156 20.18 -14.68 -18.44
N LEU A 157 19.44 -15.08 -19.47
CA LEU A 157 17.97 -15.04 -19.51
C LEU A 157 17.43 -16.47 -19.67
N HIS A 158 16.18 -16.69 -19.34
CA HIS A 158 15.51 -17.95 -19.63
C HIS A 158 14.97 -17.95 -21.07
N GLN A 159 14.66 -19.14 -21.60
CA GLN A 159 14.06 -19.27 -22.92
C GLN A 159 12.72 -18.52 -22.99
N GLN A 160 11.92 -18.60 -21.94
CA GLN A 160 10.68 -17.89 -21.80
C GLN A 160 10.74 -16.96 -20.58
N ASN A 161 10.42 -15.67 -20.78
CA ASN A 161 10.42 -14.67 -19.71
C ASN A 161 9.02 -14.04 -19.63
N ILE A 162 8.41 -14.14 -18.46
CA ILE A 162 7.08 -13.61 -18.18
C ILE A 162 7.22 -12.42 -17.20
N ILE A 163 6.76 -11.27 -17.62
CA ILE A 163 6.61 -10.11 -16.75
C ILE A 163 5.22 -10.17 -16.16
N LEU A 164 5.14 -10.40 -14.85
CA LEU A 164 3.86 -10.59 -14.15
C LEU A 164 3.53 -9.36 -13.32
N THR A 165 2.40 -8.72 -13.64
CA THR A 165 1.82 -7.62 -12.86
C THR A 165 0.51 -8.06 -12.23
N ILE A 166 0.29 -7.68 -10.97
CA ILE A 166 -0.94 -7.98 -10.24
C ILE A 166 -1.62 -6.67 -9.89
N GLU A 167 -2.84 -6.50 -10.36
CA GLU A 167 -3.64 -5.29 -10.20
C GLU A 167 -4.90 -5.58 -9.38
N THR A 168 -5.37 -4.59 -8.64
CA THR A 168 -6.63 -4.67 -7.89
C THR A 168 -7.67 -3.81 -8.59
N ALA A 169 -8.79 -4.43 -9.00
CA ALA A 169 -9.91 -3.74 -9.60
C ALA A 169 -10.77 -3.03 -8.53
N ASP A 170 -11.51 -2.01 -8.96
CA ASP A 170 -12.45 -1.25 -8.12
C ASP A 170 -13.79 -2.01 -7.85
N GLN A 171 -13.84 -3.29 -8.20
CA GLN A 171 -15.00 -4.18 -7.97
C GLN A 171 -14.65 -5.26 -6.95
N PRO A 172 -15.65 -5.79 -6.20
CA PRO A 172 -15.40 -6.77 -5.13
C PRO A 172 -14.73 -8.05 -5.63
N HIS A 173 -15.22 -8.58 -6.74
CA HIS A 173 -14.75 -9.83 -7.33
C HIS A 173 -14.60 -9.68 -8.84
N VAL A 174 -13.55 -10.32 -9.40
CA VAL A 174 -13.31 -10.41 -10.85
C VAL A 174 -13.55 -11.86 -11.28
N GLU A 175 -14.34 -12.05 -12.34
CA GLU A 175 -14.56 -13.39 -12.88
C GLU A 175 -13.26 -14.00 -13.43
N PRO A 176 -13.08 -15.34 -13.33
CA PRO A 176 -11.85 -15.99 -13.79
C PRO A 176 -11.51 -15.72 -15.26
N GLN A 177 -12.55 -15.58 -16.10
CA GLN A 177 -12.39 -15.27 -17.52
C GLN A 177 -11.86 -13.85 -17.80
N ASP A 178 -12.04 -12.89 -16.90
CA ASP A 178 -11.60 -11.50 -17.05
C ASP A 178 -10.33 -11.18 -16.23
N ARG A 179 -9.88 -12.18 -15.45
CA ARG A 179 -8.75 -12.02 -14.53
C ARG A 179 -7.40 -11.96 -15.21
N VAL A 180 -7.25 -12.61 -16.36
CA VAL A 180 -5.96 -12.78 -17.01
C VAL A 180 -5.93 -12.03 -18.34
N GLU A 181 -4.97 -11.15 -18.53
CA GLU A 181 -4.63 -10.51 -19.80
C GLU A 181 -3.19 -10.88 -20.18
N ILE A 182 -2.96 -11.30 -21.42
CA ILE A 182 -1.66 -11.70 -21.92
C ILE A 182 -1.33 -10.88 -23.16
N GLU A 183 -0.18 -10.22 -23.15
CA GLU A 183 0.37 -9.46 -24.26
C GLU A 183 1.75 -10.03 -24.62
N ALA A 184 1.93 -10.44 -25.86
CA ALA A 184 3.23 -10.89 -26.37
C ALA A 184 4.07 -9.67 -26.74
N LEU A 185 5.15 -9.41 -26.01
CA LEU A 185 6.06 -8.30 -26.27
C LEU A 185 7.15 -8.68 -27.27
N SER A 186 7.54 -9.98 -27.30
CA SER A 186 8.45 -10.57 -28.27
C SER A 186 8.28 -12.09 -28.28
N GLU A 187 9.05 -12.81 -29.09
CA GLU A 187 9.02 -14.29 -29.11
C GLU A 187 9.32 -14.92 -27.75
N THR A 188 10.08 -14.22 -26.91
CA THR A 188 10.58 -14.76 -25.62
C THR A 188 10.10 -13.98 -24.41
N PHE A 189 9.43 -12.84 -24.59
CA PHE A 189 8.89 -12.01 -23.53
C PHE A 189 7.38 -11.87 -23.63
N HIS A 190 6.69 -12.17 -22.55
CA HIS A 190 5.25 -12.02 -22.42
C HIS A 190 4.93 -11.16 -21.19
N LEU A 191 4.01 -10.23 -21.34
CA LEU A 191 3.45 -9.48 -20.22
C LEU A 191 2.13 -10.15 -19.83
N VAL A 192 2.01 -10.51 -18.56
CA VAL A 192 0.80 -11.08 -17.98
C VAL A 192 0.30 -10.14 -16.89
N ARG A 193 -0.92 -9.64 -17.07
CA ARG A 193 -1.63 -8.88 -16.04
C ARG A 193 -2.67 -9.78 -15.38
N LEU A 194 -2.59 -9.89 -14.06
CA LEU A 194 -3.60 -10.58 -13.25
C LEU A 194 -4.41 -9.54 -12.48
N THR A 195 -5.69 -9.45 -12.76
CA THR A 195 -6.61 -8.51 -12.10
C THR A 195 -7.48 -9.25 -11.09
N PHE A 196 -7.44 -8.83 -9.83
CA PHE A 196 -8.26 -9.37 -8.74
C PHE A 196 -9.19 -8.30 -8.20
N GLY A 197 -10.38 -8.69 -7.77
CA GLY A 197 -11.27 -7.80 -7.02
C GLY A 197 -10.69 -7.48 -5.63
N PHE A 198 -11.11 -6.37 -5.03
CA PHE A 198 -10.57 -5.96 -3.73
C PHE A 198 -10.96 -6.92 -2.57
N MET A 199 -11.94 -7.81 -2.75
CA MET A 199 -12.29 -8.89 -1.81
C MET A 199 -11.68 -10.24 -2.19
N ASP A 200 -11.05 -10.35 -3.36
CA ASP A 200 -10.38 -11.59 -3.78
C ASP A 200 -9.05 -11.74 -3.05
N LYS A 201 -8.67 -12.99 -2.80
CA LYS A 201 -7.33 -13.30 -2.29
C LYS A 201 -6.41 -13.64 -3.47
N PRO A 202 -5.46 -12.77 -3.84
CA PRO A 202 -4.57 -13.03 -4.96
C PRO A 202 -3.72 -14.28 -4.69
N ASN A 203 -3.73 -15.20 -5.66
CA ASN A 203 -2.99 -16.45 -5.59
C ASN A 203 -2.45 -16.79 -6.97
N VAL A 204 -1.17 -16.52 -7.19
CA VAL A 204 -0.51 -16.71 -8.49
C VAL A 204 -0.53 -18.17 -8.96
N PRO A 205 -0.19 -19.17 -8.13
CA PRO A 205 -0.27 -20.58 -8.53
C PRO A 205 -1.67 -21.03 -9.01
N LYS A 206 -2.74 -20.52 -8.40
CA LYS A 206 -4.11 -20.85 -8.80
C LYS A 206 -4.51 -20.23 -10.14
N SER A 207 -3.86 -19.14 -10.55
CA SER A 207 -4.12 -18.50 -11.85
C SER A 207 -3.34 -19.12 -13.01
N ILE A 208 -2.39 -20.02 -12.75
CA ILE A 208 -1.60 -20.69 -13.80
C ILE A 208 -2.49 -21.47 -14.81
N PRO A 209 -3.51 -22.24 -14.38
CA PRO A 209 -4.41 -22.90 -15.34
C PRO A 209 -5.15 -21.91 -16.23
N GLU A 210 -5.57 -20.75 -15.71
CA GLU A 210 -6.25 -19.69 -16.46
C GLU A 210 -5.31 -19.08 -17.51
N ILE A 211 -4.03 -18.84 -17.14
CA ILE A 211 -3.00 -18.36 -18.05
C ILE A 211 -2.74 -19.36 -19.18
N ARG A 212 -2.69 -20.66 -18.86
CA ARG A 212 -2.54 -21.73 -19.87
C ARG A 212 -3.70 -21.79 -20.86
N GLN A 213 -4.94 -21.62 -20.40
CA GLN A 213 -6.12 -21.60 -21.25
C GLN A 213 -6.06 -20.47 -22.28
N ARG A 214 -5.38 -19.36 -21.95
CA ARG A 214 -5.16 -18.23 -22.87
C ARG A 214 -3.96 -18.41 -23.80
N GLY A 215 -3.35 -19.59 -23.84
CA GLY A 215 -2.34 -19.98 -24.83
C GLY A 215 -0.89 -19.87 -24.36
N LEU A 216 -0.62 -19.31 -23.17
CA LEU A 216 0.75 -19.25 -22.65
C LEU A 216 1.07 -20.51 -21.87
N LYS A 217 1.83 -21.41 -22.51
CA LYS A 217 2.24 -22.68 -21.90
C LYS A 217 3.49 -22.47 -21.04
N PHE A 218 3.36 -22.66 -19.74
CA PHE A 218 4.50 -22.80 -18.83
C PHE A 218 4.18 -23.81 -17.73
N ASP A 219 5.22 -24.44 -17.22
CA ASP A 219 5.10 -25.43 -16.16
C ASP A 219 5.60 -24.83 -14.84
N ALA A 220 4.75 -24.86 -13.81
CA ALA A 220 5.10 -24.36 -12.49
C ALA A 220 6.35 -25.05 -11.90
N MET A 221 6.56 -26.34 -12.23
CA MET A 221 7.70 -27.10 -11.76
C MET A 221 9.02 -26.71 -12.44
N ASN A 222 8.95 -26.15 -13.67
CA ASN A 222 10.13 -25.67 -14.42
C ASN A 222 10.14 -24.13 -14.52
N THR A 223 9.54 -23.46 -13.52
CA THR A 223 9.44 -21.99 -13.48
C THR A 223 10.15 -21.44 -12.26
N SER A 224 10.98 -20.43 -12.46
CA SER A 224 11.59 -19.64 -11.39
C SER A 224 10.92 -18.29 -11.27
N PHE A 225 10.51 -17.93 -10.05
CA PHE A 225 9.88 -16.64 -9.74
C PHE A 225 10.93 -15.68 -9.20
N PHE A 226 11.14 -14.59 -9.91
CA PHE A 226 12.09 -13.55 -9.51
C PHE A 226 11.34 -12.38 -8.88
N LEU A 227 11.62 -12.10 -7.62
CA LEU A 227 11.08 -11.00 -6.86
C LEU A 227 12.16 -9.99 -6.50
N SER A 228 11.83 -8.71 -6.59
CA SER A 228 12.70 -7.65 -6.11
C SER A 228 12.40 -7.36 -4.64
N ARG A 229 13.38 -7.61 -3.77
CA ARG A 229 13.32 -7.20 -2.36
C ARG A 229 14.10 -5.91 -2.16
N ARG A 230 13.39 -4.86 -1.74
CA ARG A 230 14.01 -3.56 -1.49
C ARG A 230 14.48 -3.46 -0.04
N SER A 231 15.77 -3.24 0.16
CA SER A 231 16.35 -2.91 1.45
C SER A 231 16.56 -1.41 1.54
N LEU A 232 15.92 -0.76 2.50
CA LEU A 232 16.04 0.67 2.70
C LEU A 232 17.20 1.00 3.64
N LYS A 233 18.04 1.93 3.23
CA LYS A 233 19.12 2.49 4.02
C LYS A 233 18.97 4.00 4.13
N GLN A 234 19.27 4.56 5.29
CA GLN A 234 19.27 5.99 5.51
C GLN A 234 20.37 6.66 4.69
N ALA A 235 20.05 7.77 4.03
CA ALA A 235 21.02 8.60 3.29
C ALA A 235 21.66 9.61 4.23
N ASP A 236 22.89 10.02 3.92
CA ASP A 236 23.60 11.07 4.68
C ASP A 236 22.91 12.44 4.55
N HIS A 237 22.16 12.67 3.46
CA HIS A 237 21.33 13.84 3.23
C HIS A 237 19.96 13.39 2.73
N SER A 238 19.01 13.31 3.66
CA SER A 238 17.60 12.99 3.36
C SER A 238 16.76 14.27 3.25
N GLU A 239 15.68 14.20 2.47
CA GLU A 239 14.64 15.24 2.42
C GLU A 239 13.72 15.22 3.66
N MET A 240 13.87 14.20 4.52
CA MET A 240 13.13 14.06 5.78
C MET A 240 14.08 14.19 6.98
N PRO A 241 13.58 14.62 8.15
CA PRO A 241 14.34 14.56 9.39
C PRO A 241 14.76 13.12 9.75
N ASP A 242 15.92 12.93 10.35
CA ASP A 242 16.51 11.61 10.66
C ASP A 242 15.58 10.68 11.45
N TRP A 243 14.81 11.23 12.38
CA TRP A 243 13.85 10.46 13.16
C TRP A 243 12.68 9.95 12.30
N GLN A 244 12.23 10.72 11.28
CA GLN A 244 11.18 10.29 10.34
C GLN A 244 11.71 9.21 9.40
N ASP A 245 12.96 9.33 8.92
CA ASP A 245 13.60 8.28 8.12
C ASP A 245 13.70 6.97 8.89
N SER A 246 14.17 7.03 10.13
CA SER A 246 14.28 5.86 11.01
C SER A 246 12.91 5.21 11.25
N LEU A 247 11.88 6.01 11.50
CA LEU A 247 10.50 5.53 11.67
C LEU A 247 9.96 4.92 10.39
N PHE A 248 10.18 5.56 9.23
CA PHE A 248 9.74 5.03 7.94
C PHE A 248 10.41 3.69 7.61
N ILE A 249 11.75 3.60 7.78
CA ILE A 249 12.50 2.36 7.56
C ILE A 249 12.02 1.24 8.48
N PHE A 250 11.73 1.55 9.76
CA PHE A 250 11.19 0.60 10.71
C PHE A 250 9.81 0.07 10.29
N LEU A 251 8.91 0.94 9.83
CA LEU A 251 7.59 0.55 9.33
C LEU A 251 7.70 -0.26 8.02
N ALA A 252 8.53 0.18 7.09
CA ALA A 252 8.71 -0.47 5.80
C ALA A 252 9.30 -1.89 5.92
N ARG A 253 10.22 -2.12 6.86
CA ARG A 253 10.76 -3.46 7.14
C ARG A 253 9.71 -4.46 7.66
N ARG A 254 8.62 -3.97 8.25
CA ARG A 254 7.50 -4.78 8.76
C ARG A 254 6.33 -4.89 7.80
N ALA A 255 6.38 -4.19 6.67
CA ALA A 255 5.39 -4.35 5.61
C ALA A 255 5.42 -5.79 5.07
N HIS A 256 4.26 -6.28 4.64
CA HIS A 256 4.09 -7.67 4.20
C HIS A 256 5.04 -8.04 3.07
N ASP A 257 5.54 -9.26 3.14
CA ASP A 257 6.33 -9.87 2.09
C ASP A 257 5.42 -10.26 0.90
N ALA A 258 5.81 -9.86 -0.31
CA ALA A 258 5.06 -10.17 -1.53
C ALA A 258 4.96 -11.69 -1.78
N THR A 259 5.98 -12.46 -1.41
CA THR A 259 6.01 -13.92 -1.55
C THR A 259 4.86 -14.56 -0.77
N ALA A 260 4.69 -14.17 0.49
CA ALA A 260 3.62 -14.68 1.35
C ALA A 260 2.25 -14.18 0.88
N TYR A 261 2.15 -12.92 0.44
CA TYR A 261 0.90 -12.32 0.01
C TYR A 261 0.32 -12.97 -1.26
N PHE A 262 1.18 -13.27 -2.25
CA PHE A 262 0.78 -13.88 -3.52
C PHE A 262 0.83 -15.40 -3.53
N HIS A 263 1.12 -16.04 -2.40
CA HIS A 263 1.19 -17.49 -2.22
C HIS A 263 2.18 -18.18 -3.18
N ILE A 264 3.28 -17.53 -3.51
CA ILE A 264 4.28 -18.09 -4.43
C ILE A 264 5.06 -19.21 -3.72
N PRO A 265 5.30 -20.37 -4.38
CA PRO A 265 6.04 -21.47 -3.79
C PRO A 265 7.47 -21.03 -3.42
N SER A 266 7.81 -21.11 -2.14
CA SER A 266 9.09 -20.61 -1.60
C SER A 266 10.33 -21.33 -2.16
N ASP A 267 10.18 -22.57 -2.59
CA ASP A 267 11.25 -23.39 -3.21
C ASP A 267 11.56 -22.97 -4.66
N ARG A 268 10.73 -22.13 -5.27
CA ARG A 268 10.87 -21.61 -6.64
C ARG A 268 11.13 -20.11 -6.71
N VAL A 269 11.30 -19.47 -5.57
CA VAL A 269 11.53 -18.03 -5.49
C VAL A 269 13.00 -17.69 -5.45
N VAL A 270 13.41 -16.77 -6.30
CA VAL A 270 14.71 -16.11 -6.27
C VAL A 270 14.49 -14.65 -5.87
N GLU A 271 14.84 -14.30 -4.64
CA GLU A 271 14.78 -12.91 -4.18
C GLU A 271 16.03 -12.15 -4.58
N VAL A 272 15.86 -11.10 -5.35
CA VAL A 272 16.94 -10.20 -5.75
C VAL A 272 16.89 -8.95 -4.88
N GLY A 273 17.88 -8.83 -3.97
CA GLY A 273 17.99 -7.69 -3.06
C GLY A 273 18.54 -6.45 -3.75
N THR A 274 17.79 -5.34 -3.67
CA THR A 274 18.28 -4.01 -4.10
C THR A 274 18.33 -3.08 -2.90
N GLN A 275 19.43 -2.36 -2.71
CA GLN A 275 19.53 -1.31 -1.67
C GLN A 275 19.15 0.03 -2.24
N ILE A 276 18.22 0.70 -1.57
CA ILE A 276 17.79 2.06 -1.90
C ILE A 276 18.09 2.94 -0.70
N THR A 277 18.88 4.00 -0.89
CA THR A 277 19.12 5.01 0.13
C THR A 277 18.03 6.08 0.07
N ILE A 278 17.44 6.42 1.19
CA ILE A 278 16.35 7.40 1.31
C ILE A 278 16.83 8.59 2.12
#